data_7203620d3f068b0ceb471e55da576b3f
#
_entry.id   7203620d3f068b0ceb471e55da576b3f
#
_cell.length_a   1.000
_cell.length_b   1.000
_cell.length_c   1.000
_cell.angle_alpha   90.00
_cell.angle_beta   90.00
_cell.angle_gamma   90.00
#
_symmetry.space_group_name_H-M   'P 1'
#
loop_
_entity.id
_entity.type
_entity.pdbx_description
1 polymer ?
#
loop_
_entity_poly.entity_id
_entity_poly.type
_entity_poly.pdbx_seq_one_letter_code
_entity_poly.pdbx_strand_id
1 'polypeptide(L)'
;MRDAAEFANAVVTARLRRELDERECKRRNALSKTSPGFALRTGDVGTILETLGDNEAFLVEFNKNGKAMKGECDWLGVLYPAEIEMVDQRQA
;
A
#
# COMPACT_ATOMS: atom_id res chain seq x y z
N MET A 1 -10.67 -26.36 -7.63
CA MET A 1 -9.68 -25.74 -6.78
C MET A 1 -9.17 -24.44 -7.38
N ARG A 2 -8.98 -23.49 -6.56
CA ARG A 2 -8.46 -22.22 -7.02
C ARG A 2 -6.96 -22.31 -7.23
N ASP A 3 -6.48 -21.89 -8.35
CA ASP A 3 -5.06 -21.99 -8.62
C ASP A 3 -4.33 -20.70 -8.30
N ALA A 4 -3.02 -20.76 -8.32
CA ALA A 4 -2.20 -19.63 -7.94
C ALA A 4 -2.35 -18.47 -8.93
N ALA A 5 -2.60 -18.76 -10.18
CA ALA A 5 -2.74 -17.72 -11.19
C ALA A 5 -3.96 -16.85 -10.90
N GLU A 6 -5.03 -17.48 -10.46
CA GLU A 6 -6.23 -16.74 -10.14
C GLU A 6 -5.99 -15.82 -8.94
N PHE A 7 -5.28 -16.30 -7.95
CA PHE A 7 -4.90 -15.48 -6.80
C PHE A 7 -4.01 -14.32 -7.21
N ALA A 8 -3.06 -14.62 -8.08
CA ALA A 8 -2.11 -13.59 -8.49
C ALA A 8 -2.78 -12.43 -9.22
N ASN A 9 -3.93 -12.72 -9.83
CA ASN A 9 -4.66 -11.68 -10.56
C ASN A 9 -5.61 -10.90 -9.67
N ALA A 10 -5.79 -11.32 -8.43
CA ALA A 10 -6.66 -10.63 -7.51
C ALA A 10 -5.87 -9.54 -6.80
N VAL A 11 -5.90 -8.34 -7.36
CA VAL A 11 -5.17 -7.21 -6.80
C VAL A 11 -6.06 -6.54 -5.77
N VAL A 12 -5.55 -6.43 -4.55
CA VAL A 12 -6.27 -5.75 -3.49
C VAL A 12 -5.57 -4.44 -3.22
N THR A 13 -6.31 -3.36 -3.28
CA THR A 13 -5.76 -2.04 -3.05
C THR A 13 -6.33 -1.48 -1.76
N ALA A 14 -5.61 -0.51 -1.23
CA ALA A 14 -6.00 0.18 -0.02
C ALA A 14 -6.06 1.67 -0.30
N ARG A 15 -7.16 2.29 0.13
CA ARG A 15 -7.29 3.74 0.07
C ARG A 15 -7.04 4.29 1.45
N LEU A 16 -6.18 5.29 1.52
CA LEU A 16 -5.80 5.87 2.80
C LEU A 16 -6.95 6.69 3.37
N ARG A 17 -7.28 6.46 4.63
CA ARG A 17 -8.39 7.14 5.30
C ARG A 17 -7.94 8.33 6.12
N ARG A 18 -6.65 8.45 6.36
CA ARG A 18 -6.09 9.57 7.11
C ARG A 18 -4.71 9.89 6.57
N GLU A 19 -4.27 11.10 6.81
CA GLU A 19 -2.97 11.51 6.32
C GLU A 19 -1.86 10.92 7.15
N LEU A 20 -0.74 10.63 6.48
CA LEU A 20 0.51 10.34 7.15
C LEU A 20 1.50 11.40 6.69
N ASP A 21 1.97 12.21 7.62
CA ASP A 21 2.88 13.28 7.27
C ASP A 21 4.26 12.71 6.93
N GLU A 22 5.15 13.61 6.52
CA GLU A 22 6.48 13.20 6.09
C GLU A 22 7.24 12.45 7.18
N ARG A 23 7.12 12.90 8.41
CA ARG A 23 7.82 12.26 9.52
C ARG A 23 7.33 10.83 9.71
N GLU A 24 6.02 10.64 9.70
CA GLU A 24 5.45 9.33 9.92
C GLU A 24 5.74 8.39 8.75
N CYS A 25 5.68 8.92 7.53
CA CYS A 25 6.02 8.12 6.36
C CYS A 25 7.46 7.65 6.43
N LYS A 26 8.35 8.55 6.84
CA LYS A 26 9.76 8.20 6.95
C LYS A 26 9.98 7.14 8.02
N ARG A 27 9.27 7.26 9.13
CA ARG A 27 9.42 6.32 10.23
C ARG A 27 8.97 4.92 9.85
N ARG A 28 7.90 4.81 9.06
CA ARG A 28 7.34 3.51 8.69
C ARG A 28 7.93 2.92 7.42
N ASN A 29 8.69 3.70 6.67
CA ASN A 29 9.18 3.26 5.37
C ASN A 29 10.13 2.08 5.52
N ALA A 30 9.87 1.03 4.75
CA ALA A 30 10.70 -0.17 4.77
C ALA A 30 11.73 -0.17 3.64
N LEU A 31 11.67 0.81 2.75
CA LEU A 31 12.65 0.93 1.68
C LEU A 31 13.94 1.53 2.18
N SER A 32 15.03 1.21 1.51
CA SER A 32 16.32 1.77 1.89
C SER A 32 16.44 3.24 1.51
N LYS A 33 15.60 3.71 0.62
CA LYS A 33 15.61 5.10 0.20
C LYS A 33 14.22 5.69 0.35
N THR A 34 14.17 6.96 0.71
CA THR A 34 12.92 7.69 0.85
C THR A 34 13.03 8.98 0.06
N SER A 35 12.02 9.28 -0.72
CA SER A 35 11.98 10.54 -1.44
C SER A 35 11.80 11.68 -0.44
N PRO A 36 12.60 12.74 -0.56
CA PRO A 36 12.44 13.89 0.34
C PRO A 36 11.03 14.47 0.22
N GLY A 37 10.44 14.80 1.35
CA GLY A 37 9.14 15.42 1.36
C GLY A 37 7.98 14.48 1.07
N PHE A 38 8.24 13.19 1.05
CA PHE A 38 7.16 12.23 0.74
C PHE A 38 6.16 12.16 1.90
N ALA A 39 4.90 12.28 1.58
CA ALA A 39 3.81 12.17 2.54
C ALA A 39 2.64 11.51 1.84
N LEU A 40 1.78 10.90 2.63
CA LEU A 40 0.58 10.24 2.12
C LEU A 40 -0.63 11.06 2.55
N ARG A 41 -1.57 11.19 1.63
CA ARG A 41 -2.77 11.98 1.87
C ARG A 41 -4.00 11.09 1.86
N THR A 42 -5.03 11.55 2.54
CA THR A 42 -6.32 10.88 2.50
C THR A 42 -6.76 10.72 1.05
N GLY A 43 -7.14 9.51 0.71
CA GLY A 43 -7.56 9.20 -0.65
C GLY A 43 -6.48 8.58 -1.51
N ASP A 44 -5.22 8.66 -1.09
CA ASP A 44 -4.17 7.99 -1.83
C ASP A 44 -4.42 6.49 -1.84
N VAL A 45 -4.11 5.85 -2.96
CA VAL A 45 -4.37 4.43 -3.15
C VAL A 45 -3.07 3.69 -3.33
N GLY A 46 -2.92 2.61 -2.58
CA GLY A 46 -1.75 1.76 -2.68
C GLY A 46 -2.16 0.31 -2.90
N THR A 47 -1.17 -0.54 -3.04
CA THR A 47 -1.38 -1.97 -3.26
C THR A 47 -0.98 -2.73 -2.00
N ILE A 48 -1.87 -3.60 -1.54
CA ILE A 48 -1.57 -4.45 -0.39
C ILE A 48 -0.75 -5.63 -0.89
N LEU A 49 0.45 -5.74 -0.36
CA LEU A 49 1.36 -6.82 -0.73
C LEU A 49 1.24 -8.01 0.20
N GLU A 50 0.96 -7.74 1.45
CA GLU A 50 0.94 -8.81 2.42
C GLU A 50 0.06 -8.43 3.59
N THR A 51 -0.65 -9.42 4.11
CA THR A 51 -1.42 -9.26 5.34
C THR A 51 -0.58 -9.79 6.49
N LEU A 52 -0.47 -9.00 7.54
CA LEU A 52 0.34 -9.35 8.70
C LEU A 52 -0.56 -9.73 9.85
N GLY A 53 -0.18 -10.83 10.51
CA GLY A 53 -0.99 -11.35 11.59
C GLY A 53 -2.35 -11.80 11.07
N ASP A 54 -3.35 -11.66 11.89
CA ASP A 54 -4.72 -12.03 11.53
C ASP A 54 -5.46 -10.77 11.12
N ASN A 55 -5.04 -10.17 10.00
CA ASN A 55 -5.57 -8.90 9.51
C ASN A 55 -5.30 -7.76 10.50
N GLU A 56 -4.21 -7.87 11.24
CA GLU A 56 -3.86 -6.84 12.21
C GLU A 56 -3.15 -5.67 11.58
N ALA A 57 -2.47 -5.94 10.47
CA ALA A 57 -1.73 -4.90 9.76
C ALA A 57 -1.52 -5.35 8.33
N PHE A 58 -1.12 -4.41 7.48
CA PHE A 58 -0.91 -4.70 6.07
C PHE A 58 0.36 -4.04 5.58
N LEU A 59 1.10 -4.78 4.77
CA LEU A 59 2.25 -4.19 4.07
C LEU A 59 1.73 -3.63 2.77
N VAL A 60 1.89 -2.32 2.59
CA VAL A 60 1.28 -1.61 1.47
C VAL A 60 2.35 -0.81 0.75
N GLU A 61 2.29 -0.83 -0.57
CA GLU A 61 3.18 0.00 -1.37
C GLU A 61 2.39 1.10 -2.05
N PHE A 62 3.00 2.28 -2.14
CA PHE A 62 2.40 3.41 -2.81
C PHE A 62 3.34 3.90 -3.91
N ASN A 63 2.74 4.32 -4.99
CA ASN A 63 3.48 4.85 -6.13
C ASN A 63 2.84 6.16 -6.54
N LYS A 64 3.47 7.27 -6.19
CA LYS A 64 2.90 8.59 -6.43
C LYS A 64 2.89 8.99 -7.89
N ASN A 65 3.76 8.38 -8.66
CA ASN A 65 3.87 8.75 -10.07
C ASN A 65 2.83 8.07 -10.94
N GLY A 66 2.05 7.16 -10.36
CA GLY A 66 1.02 6.48 -11.10
C GLY A 66 1.52 5.51 -12.14
N LYS A 67 2.82 5.38 -12.26
CA LYS A 67 3.42 4.42 -13.18
C LYS A 67 4.20 3.42 -12.35
N ALA A 68 3.50 2.38 -11.98
CA ALA A 68 4.15 1.32 -11.21
C ALA A 68 4.94 0.46 -12.16
N MET A 69 6.24 0.68 -12.20
CA MET A 69 7.11 -0.26 -12.86
C MET A 69 7.37 -1.39 -11.89
N LYS A 70 7.48 -2.56 -12.46
CA LYS A 70 7.65 -3.74 -11.63
C LYS A 70 8.87 -3.57 -10.72
N GLY A 71 8.65 -3.76 -9.44
CA GLY A 71 9.74 -3.68 -8.48
C GLY A 71 10.05 -2.28 -7.99
N GLU A 72 9.31 -1.29 -8.45
CA GLU A 72 9.54 0.08 -8.04
C GLU A 72 8.34 0.62 -7.29
N CYS A 73 8.59 1.25 -6.18
CA CYS A 73 7.55 1.98 -5.48
C CYS A 73 8.20 3.14 -4.72
N ASP A 74 7.41 4.15 -4.47
CA ASP A 74 7.92 5.34 -3.77
C ASP A 74 7.94 5.14 -2.27
N TRP A 75 7.07 4.29 -1.76
CA TRP A 75 6.95 4.07 -0.33
C TRP A 75 6.43 2.67 -0.07
N LEU A 76 6.99 2.04 0.92
CA LEU A 76 6.56 0.71 1.34
C LEU A 76 6.56 0.69 2.85
N GLY A 77 5.42 0.38 3.44
CA GLY A 77 5.35 0.38 4.90
C GLY A 77 4.11 -0.30 5.40
N VAL A 78 4.01 -0.34 6.73
CA VAL A 78 2.91 -1.01 7.40
C VAL A 78 1.81 -0.02 7.71
N LEU A 79 0.58 -0.39 7.35
CA LEU A 79 -0.61 0.38 7.68
C LEU A 79 -1.58 -0.51 8.43
N TYR A 80 -2.40 0.11 9.25
CA TYR A 80 -3.34 -0.61 10.11
C TYR A 80 -4.77 -0.46 9.61
N PRO A 81 -5.66 -1.39 9.99
CA PRO A 81 -7.02 -1.39 9.44
C PRO A 81 -7.74 -0.06 9.61
N ALA A 82 -7.51 0.64 10.71
CA ALA A 82 -8.18 1.92 10.94
C ALA A 82 -7.71 3.02 10.01
N GLU A 83 -6.58 2.80 9.34
CA GLU A 83 -5.97 3.81 8.51
C GLU A 83 -6.30 3.66 7.03
N ILE A 84 -6.86 2.53 6.65
CA ILE A 84 -7.11 2.26 5.24
C ILE A 84 -8.51 1.71 5.04
N GLU A 85 -8.95 1.80 3.80
CA GLU A 85 -10.18 1.20 3.32
C GLU A 85 -9.82 0.30 2.16
N MET A 86 -10.23 -0.95 2.21
CA MET A 86 -9.90 -1.88 1.13
C MET A 86 -10.78 -1.64 -0.08
N VAL A 87 -10.17 -1.66 -1.24
CA VAL A 87 -10.87 -1.47 -2.51
C VAL A 87 -10.56 -2.67 -3.39
N ASP A 88 -11.60 -3.31 -3.90
CA ASP A 88 -11.43 -4.47 -4.74
C ASP A 88 -11.35 -4.05 -6.20
N GLN A 89 -10.18 -4.17 -6.76
CA GLN A 89 -9.94 -3.74 -8.13
C GLN A 89 -10.57 -4.64 -9.17
N ARG A 90 -10.96 -5.83 -8.78
CA ARG A 90 -11.55 -6.75 -9.75
C ARG A 90 -12.92 -6.30 -10.22
N GLN A 91 -13.51 -5.38 -9.51
CA GLN A 91 -14.84 -4.89 -9.85
C GLN A 91 -14.83 -3.84 -10.94
N ALA A 92 -13.70 -3.41 -11.34
CA ALA A 92 -13.60 -2.33 -12.32
C ALA A 92 -14.27 -2.66 -13.64
#